data_929958105d2d3bc1039ec72c3b19e814
#
_entry.id   929958105d2d3bc1039ec72c3b19e814
#
_cell.length_a   1.000
_cell.length_b   1.000
_cell.length_c   1.000
_cell.angle_alpha   90.00
_cell.angle_beta   90.00
_cell.angle_gamma   90.00
#
_symmetry.space_group_name_H-M   'P 1'
#
loop_
_entity.id
_entity.type
_entity.pdbx_description
1 polymer ?
#
loop_
_entity_poly.entity_id
_entity_poly.type
_entity_poly.pdbx_seq_one_letter_code
_entity_poly.pdbx_strand_id
1 'polypeptide(L)'
;MSYELYFIKKKNLNPENANSILESTEPNESDDFFVSKDLMLKLKSELKEKGLNFEIFESKTEDYVELNFPTYQISMFNSQIAISLPYWNSNSDDGINKEIKIITNVLIENGFTGFDPQTEEIISEKYKFQKTFTETKTVVDEHLNANKNLNSDNSNSIKIIGIILGIVLIGIVIWKLIKR
;
A
#
# COMPACT_ATOMS: atom_id res chain seq x y z
N MET A 1 0.95 -8.74 7.11
CA MET A 1 -0.18 -7.81 6.92
C MET A 1 0.33 -6.40 7.09
N SER A 2 0.00 -5.49 6.17
CA SER A 2 0.39 -4.08 6.18
C SER A 2 -0.82 -3.21 5.85
N TYR A 3 -0.77 -1.98 6.30
CA TYR A 3 -1.64 -0.90 5.85
C TYR A 3 -0.97 -0.25 4.64
N GLU A 4 -1.72 -0.04 3.58
CA GLU A 4 -1.16 0.46 2.33
C GLU A 4 -1.91 1.68 1.84
N LEU A 5 -1.14 2.68 1.40
CA LEU A 5 -1.65 3.86 0.72
C LEU A 5 -1.07 3.87 -0.69
N TYR A 6 -1.90 4.10 -1.68
CA TYR A 6 -1.49 4.20 -3.07
C TYR A 6 -1.60 5.63 -3.59
N PHE A 7 -0.64 6.03 -4.40
CA PHE A 7 -0.61 7.33 -5.06
C PHE A 7 -0.50 7.11 -6.56
N ILE A 8 -1.50 7.61 -7.28
CA ILE A 8 -1.64 7.44 -8.72
C ILE A 8 -1.57 8.81 -9.39
N LYS A 9 -0.80 8.93 -10.46
CA LYS A 9 -0.63 10.18 -11.21
C LYS A 9 -1.85 10.45 -12.09
N LYS A 10 -3.00 10.74 -11.45
CA LYS A 10 -4.27 10.99 -12.14
C LYS A 10 -5.13 11.99 -11.38
N LYS A 11 -5.54 13.08 -12.06
CA LYS A 11 -6.28 14.18 -11.44
C LYS A 11 -7.72 13.80 -11.05
N ASN A 12 -8.41 13.01 -11.87
CA ASN A 12 -9.80 12.61 -11.64
C ASN A 12 -9.87 11.17 -11.11
N LEU A 13 -9.15 10.91 -10.03
CA LEU A 13 -9.18 9.62 -9.37
C LEU A 13 -10.47 9.46 -8.56
N ASN A 14 -11.09 8.30 -8.69
CA ASN A 14 -12.18 7.84 -7.82
C ASN A 14 -11.94 6.36 -7.46
N PRO A 15 -12.66 5.77 -6.50
CA PRO A 15 -12.40 4.40 -6.08
C PRO A 15 -12.44 3.36 -7.20
N GLU A 16 -13.39 3.50 -8.14
CA GLU A 16 -13.55 2.55 -9.25
C GLU A 16 -12.34 2.57 -10.20
N ASN A 17 -11.91 3.77 -10.64
CA ASN A 17 -10.77 3.86 -11.55
C ASN A 17 -9.44 3.64 -10.84
N ALA A 18 -9.33 3.91 -9.54
CA ALA A 18 -8.16 3.57 -8.73
C ALA A 18 -7.94 2.05 -8.72
N ASN A 19 -8.94 1.27 -8.38
CA ASN A 19 -8.87 -0.19 -8.36
C ASN A 19 -8.48 -0.76 -9.72
N SER A 20 -9.07 -0.25 -10.82
CA SER A 20 -8.71 -0.67 -12.18
C SER A 20 -7.24 -0.41 -12.53
N ILE A 21 -6.68 0.72 -12.09
CA ILE A 21 -5.26 1.04 -12.32
C ILE A 21 -4.35 0.15 -11.47
N LEU A 22 -4.72 -0.10 -10.21
CA LEU A 22 -3.97 -0.96 -9.30
C LEU A 22 -3.90 -2.42 -9.79
N GLU A 23 -4.92 -2.87 -10.53
CA GLU A 23 -4.95 -4.17 -11.18
C GLU A 23 -4.13 -4.23 -12.49
N SER A 24 -3.76 -3.07 -13.04
CA SER A 24 -2.97 -2.98 -14.27
C SER A 24 -1.50 -3.31 -13.98
N THR A 25 -1.00 -4.36 -14.62
CA THR A 25 0.36 -4.86 -14.37
C THR A 25 1.43 -4.23 -15.26
N GLU A 26 1.05 -3.65 -16.41
CA GLU A 26 1.99 -3.11 -17.40
C GLU A 26 1.43 -1.83 -18.03
N PRO A 27 1.61 -0.66 -17.38
CA PRO A 27 1.21 0.61 -17.96
C PRO A 27 2.11 0.97 -19.14
N ASN A 28 1.52 1.59 -20.17
CA ASN A 28 2.28 2.15 -21.27
C ASN A 28 2.73 3.57 -20.93
N GLU A 29 3.85 4.04 -21.51
CA GLU A 29 4.34 5.41 -21.34
C GLU A 29 3.33 6.49 -21.77
N SER A 30 2.38 6.12 -22.64
CA SER A 30 1.30 7.01 -23.09
C SER A 30 0.13 7.12 -22.11
N ASP A 31 0.07 6.29 -21.07
CA ASP A 31 -0.99 6.32 -20.08
C ASP A 31 -0.88 7.57 -19.20
N ASP A 32 -1.99 8.20 -18.91
CA ASP A 32 -2.06 9.45 -18.13
C ASP A 32 -1.61 9.30 -16.67
N PHE A 33 -1.45 8.06 -16.21
CA PHE A 33 -0.96 7.70 -14.88
C PHE A 33 0.48 7.15 -14.86
N PHE A 34 1.15 7.09 -16.02
CA PHE A 34 2.52 6.56 -16.09
C PHE A 34 3.52 7.39 -15.27
N VAL A 35 4.37 6.69 -14.51
CA VAL A 35 5.42 7.27 -13.67
C VAL A 35 6.77 6.88 -14.24
N SER A 36 7.46 7.84 -14.86
CA SER A 36 8.78 7.62 -15.43
C SER A 36 9.86 7.47 -14.35
N LYS A 37 10.95 6.79 -14.69
CA LYS A 37 12.12 6.65 -13.80
C LYS A 37 12.67 8.02 -13.37
N ASP A 38 12.73 9.00 -14.27
CA ASP A 38 13.19 10.35 -13.95
C ASP A 38 12.32 11.02 -12.88
N LEU A 39 10.98 10.82 -12.95
CA LEU A 39 10.07 11.33 -11.92
C LEU A 39 10.29 10.63 -10.58
N MET A 40 10.52 9.32 -10.56
CA MET A 40 10.84 8.59 -9.32
C MET A 40 12.13 9.13 -8.67
N LEU A 41 13.16 9.37 -9.48
CA LEU A 41 14.44 9.92 -9.00
C LEU A 41 14.30 11.38 -8.51
N LYS A 42 13.46 12.18 -9.16
CA LYS A 42 13.10 13.53 -8.71
C LYS A 42 12.41 13.48 -7.35
N LEU A 43 11.37 12.65 -7.19
CA LEU A 43 10.65 12.47 -5.92
C LEU A 43 11.58 12.04 -4.80
N LYS A 44 12.46 11.06 -5.05
CA LYS A 44 13.50 10.65 -4.10
C LYS A 44 14.34 11.83 -3.62
N SER A 45 14.76 12.70 -4.53
CA SER A 45 15.58 13.88 -4.21
C SER A 45 14.80 14.90 -3.37
N GLU A 46 13.56 15.20 -3.75
CA GLU A 46 12.67 16.12 -3.01
C GLU A 46 12.39 15.62 -1.58
N LEU A 47 12.15 14.32 -1.39
CA LEU A 47 11.95 13.74 -0.06
C LEU A 47 13.20 13.88 0.82
N LYS A 48 14.41 13.71 0.26
CA LYS A 48 15.67 13.96 0.97
C LYS A 48 15.83 15.44 1.35
N GLU A 49 15.50 16.36 0.45
CA GLU A 49 15.54 17.81 0.72
C GLU A 49 14.56 18.23 1.82
N LYS A 50 13.44 17.52 1.99
CA LYS A 50 12.51 17.69 3.11
C LYS A 50 13.04 17.09 4.43
N GLY A 51 14.24 16.53 4.45
CA GLY A 51 14.90 16.00 5.64
C GLY A 51 14.51 14.57 6.00
N LEU A 52 13.88 13.83 5.08
CA LEU A 52 13.53 12.43 5.31
C LEU A 52 14.77 11.53 5.13
N ASN A 53 14.91 10.56 6.03
CA ASN A 53 16.07 9.66 6.09
C ASN A 53 15.63 8.23 5.74
N PHE A 54 16.18 7.65 4.67
CA PHE A 54 15.82 6.33 4.17
C PHE A 54 16.99 5.70 3.41
N GLU A 55 17.01 4.37 3.39
CA GLU A 55 17.86 3.58 2.49
C GLU A 55 17.20 3.44 1.13
N ILE A 56 18.00 3.31 0.08
CA ILE A 56 17.51 3.28 -1.31
C ILE A 56 17.88 1.95 -1.94
N PHE A 57 16.88 1.34 -2.59
CA PHE A 57 17.09 0.28 -3.55
C PHE A 57 16.59 0.74 -4.92
N GLU A 58 17.42 0.62 -5.95
CA GLU A 58 17.07 0.90 -7.35
C GLU A 58 17.30 -0.35 -8.17
N SER A 59 16.25 -0.82 -8.86
CA SER A 59 16.40 -1.93 -9.80
C SER A 59 17.28 -1.51 -10.99
N LYS A 60 18.13 -2.43 -11.43
CA LYS A 60 18.98 -2.24 -12.63
C LYS A 60 18.28 -2.66 -13.92
N THR A 61 17.22 -3.45 -13.82
CA THR A 61 16.55 -4.07 -14.96
C THR A 61 15.12 -3.57 -15.17
N GLU A 62 14.52 -2.97 -14.14
CA GLU A 62 13.14 -2.52 -14.14
C GLU A 62 13.03 -1.07 -13.67
N ASP A 63 12.00 -0.37 -14.09
CA ASP A 63 11.68 0.96 -13.60
C ASP A 63 11.01 0.85 -12.23
N TYR A 64 11.86 0.65 -11.22
CA TYR A 64 11.48 0.46 -9.84
C TYR A 64 12.48 1.14 -8.90
N VAL A 65 11.95 1.88 -7.93
CA VAL A 65 12.72 2.52 -6.85
C VAL A 65 12.02 2.24 -5.53
N GLU A 66 12.79 1.83 -4.52
CA GLU A 66 12.31 1.57 -3.18
C GLU A 66 13.04 2.45 -2.18
N LEU A 67 12.28 3.06 -1.27
CA LEU A 67 12.81 3.85 -0.16
C LEU A 67 12.42 3.16 1.14
N ASN A 68 13.43 2.65 1.85
CA ASN A 68 13.28 1.90 3.08
C ASN A 68 13.47 2.81 4.30
N PHE A 69 12.41 3.07 5.01
CA PHE A 69 12.41 3.74 6.31
C PHE A 69 12.46 2.70 7.45
N PRO A 70 12.83 3.08 8.67
CA PRO A 70 12.90 2.11 9.78
C PRO A 70 11.60 1.39 10.09
N THR A 71 10.45 2.00 9.79
CA THR A 71 9.11 1.53 10.18
C THR A 71 8.14 1.33 9.04
N TYR A 72 8.45 1.79 7.85
CA TYR A 72 7.61 1.67 6.65
C TYR A 72 8.47 1.73 5.39
N GLN A 73 7.84 1.49 4.25
CA GLN A 73 8.49 1.44 2.95
C GLN A 73 7.70 2.23 1.91
N ILE A 74 8.39 2.88 0.98
CA ILE A 74 7.80 3.46 -0.22
C ILE A 74 8.32 2.70 -1.43
N SER A 75 7.40 2.12 -2.21
CA SER A 75 7.70 1.43 -3.46
C SER A 75 7.16 2.24 -4.63
N MET A 76 8.04 2.63 -5.56
CA MET A 76 7.70 3.41 -6.73
C MET A 76 7.75 2.52 -7.97
N PHE A 77 6.60 2.33 -8.60
CA PHE A 77 6.41 1.59 -9.84
C PHE A 77 6.04 2.55 -10.97
N ASN A 78 6.11 2.08 -12.20
CA ASN A 78 5.68 2.86 -13.35
C ASN A 78 4.15 3.13 -13.43
N SER A 79 3.34 2.42 -12.64
CA SER A 79 1.90 2.65 -12.54
C SER A 79 1.46 3.44 -11.32
N GLN A 80 2.24 3.37 -10.22
CA GLN A 80 1.81 3.87 -8.91
C GLN A 80 2.98 4.00 -7.93
N ILE A 81 2.73 4.71 -6.84
CA ILE A 81 3.61 4.74 -5.66
C ILE A 81 2.83 4.15 -4.50
N ALA A 82 3.37 3.15 -3.84
CA ALA A 82 2.78 2.52 -2.67
C ALA A 82 3.56 2.87 -1.41
N ILE A 83 2.85 3.19 -0.32
CA ILE A 83 3.42 3.33 1.03
C ILE A 83 2.90 2.17 1.85
N SER A 84 3.79 1.28 2.31
CA SER A 84 3.44 0.09 3.09
C SER A 84 3.87 0.26 4.54
N LEU A 85 2.90 0.22 5.47
CA LEU A 85 3.12 0.33 6.91
C LEU A 85 2.76 -0.99 7.59
N PRO A 86 3.74 -1.76 8.06
CA PRO A 86 3.48 -2.99 8.80
C PRO A 86 2.73 -2.73 10.11
N TYR A 87 1.63 -3.44 10.37
CA TYR A 87 0.84 -3.26 11.60
C TYR A 87 1.62 -3.58 12.88
N TRP A 88 2.62 -4.46 12.82
CA TRP A 88 3.42 -4.86 13.99
C TRP A 88 4.50 -3.85 14.39
N ASN A 89 4.93 -2.97 13.46
CA ASN A 89 5.97 -1.96 13.74
C ASN A 89 5.42 -0.61 14.18
N SER A 90 4.11 -0.47 14.16
CA SER A 90 3.48 0.82 14.42
C SER A 90 3.15 0.99 15.90
N ASN A 91 4.11 1.37 16.68
CA ASN A 91 3.81 2.31 17.75
C ASN A 91 3.41 3.60 17.01
N SER A 92 2.19 4.06 17.24
CA SER A 92 1.62 5.29 16.64
C SER A 92 2.45 6.50 17.10
N ASP A 93 3.66 6.60 16.57
CA ASP A 93 4.58 7.67 16.92
C ASP A 93 4.18 8.90 16.10
N ASP A 94 4.07 10.04 16.76
CA ASP A 94 3.83 11.34 16.11
C ASP A 94 4.84 11.63 14.98
N GLY A 95 6.00 10.97 15.00
CA GLY A 95 7.02 11.00 13.98
C GLY A 95 6.52 10.47 12.64
N ILE A 96 5.95 9.27 12.61
CA ILE A 96 5.45 8.62 11.36
C ILE A 96 4.37 9.50 10.72
N ASN A 97 3.45 10.04 11.52
CA ASN A 97 2.38 10.90 10.99
C ASN A 97 2.92 12.15 10.30
N LYS A 98 3.97 12.76 10.84
CA LYS A 98 4.62 13.92 10.22
C LYS A 98 5.32 13.54 8.92
N GLU A 99 6.02 12.41 8.90
CA GLU A 99 6.70 11.91 7.71
C GLU A 99 5.70 11.56 6.61
N ILE A 100 4.64 10.80 6.91
CA ILE A 100 3.58 10.47 5.94
C ILE A 100 2.92 11.73 5.38
N LYS A 101 2.70 12.75 6.21
CA LYS A 101 2.16 14.03 5.75
C LYS A 101 3.11 14.75 4.80
N ILE A 102 4.42 14.75 5.09
CA ILE A 102 5.44 15.35 4.20
C ILE A 102 5.45 14.59 2.86
N ILE A 103 5.48 13.27 2.90
CA ILE A 103 5.48 12.42 1.70
C ILE A 103 4.21 12.68 0.86
N THR A 104 3.04 12.65 1.49
CA THR A 104 1.76 12.94 0.84
C THR A 104 1.75 14.29 0.15
N ASN A 105 2.25 15.33 0.80
CA ASN A 105 2.33 16.67 0.21
C ASN A 105 3.25 16.69 -1.01
N VAL A 106 4.45 16.10 -0.91
CA VAL A 106 5.38 16.01 -2.05
C VAL A 106 4.74 15.28 -3.23
N LEU A 107 4.04 14.18 -2.99
CA LEU A 107 3.38 13.42 -4.05
C LEU A 107 2.24 14.23 -4.68
N ILE A 108 1.41 14.90 -3.89
CA ILE A 108 0.33 15.76 -4.40
C ILE A 108 0.89 16.93 -5.22
N GLU A 109 1.94 17.60 -4.75
CA GLU A 109 2.63 18.68 -5.47
C GLU A 109 3.19 18.22 -6.83
N ASN A 110 3.54 16.94 -6.95
CA ASN A 110 4.00 16.32 -8.20
C ASN A 110 2.87 15.69 -9.04
N GLY A 111 1.60 16.01 -8.74
CA GLY A 111 0.44 15.65 -9.55
C GLY A 111 -0.13 14.25 -9.26
N PHE A 112 0.22 13.65 -8.14
CA PHE A 112 -0.40 12.41 -7.68
C PHE A 112 -1.67 12.68 -6.88
N THR A 113 -2.60 11.75 -6.95
CA THR A 113 -3.77 11.67 -6.08
C THR A 113 -3.65 10.41 -5.25
N GLY A 114 -3.78 10.54 -3.93
CA GLY A 114 -3.70 9.42 -3.01
C GLY A 114 -5.02 8.66 -2.90
N PHE A 115 -4.93 7.36 -2.70
CA PHE A 115 -6.06 6.44 -2.49
C PHE A 115 -5.75 5.49 -1.34
N ASP A 116 -6.71 5.34 -0.44
CA ASP A 116 -6.68 4.36 0.65
C ASP A 116 -7.64 3.21 0.32
N PRO A 117 -7.15 2.03 -0.07
CA PRO A 117 -7.99 0.90 -0.43
C PRO A 117 -8.70 0.25 0.78
N GLN A 118 -8.24 0.50 2.02
CA GLN A 118 -8.87 -0.05 3.21
C GLN A 118 -10.19 0.65 3.54
N THR A 119 -10.30 1.92 3.17
CA THR A 119 -11.51 2.74 3.39
C THR A 119 -12.19 3.16 2.10
N GLU A 120 -11.58 2.86 0.95
CA GLU A 120 -12.01 3.33 -0.38
C GLU A 120 -12.08 4.86 -0.47
N GLU A 121 -11.23 5.56 0.28
CA GLU A 121 -11.21 7.02 0.32
C GLU A 121 -10.09 7.61 -0.54
N ILE A 122 -10.40 8.72 -1.21
CA ILE A 122 -9.38 9.55 -1.86
C ILE A 122 -8.71 10.42 -0.79
N ILE A 123 -7.38 10.36 -0.74
CA ILE A 123 -6.57 11.12 0.21
C ILE A 123 -6.60 12.60 -0.17
N SER A 124 -7.18 13.40 0.70
CA SER A 124 -7.29 14.85 0.58
C SER A 124 -6.63 15.54 1.79
N GLU A 125 -6.58 16.87 1.79
CA GLU A 125 -6.09 17.64 2.95
C GLU A 125 -6.83 17.32 4.27
N LYS A 126 -8.07 16.82 4.17
CA LYS A 126 -8.90 16.45 5.33
C LYS A 126 -8.68 15.01 5.79
N TYR A 127 -7.96 14.21 5.00
CA TYR A 127 -7.67 12.82 5.33
C TYR A 127 -6.83 12.73 6.61
N LYS A 128 -7.27 11.91 7.55
CA LYS A 128 -6.63 11.73 8.84
C LYS A 128 -5.98 10.35 8.93
N PHE A 129 -4.83 10.20 8.31
CA PHE A 129 -4.05 8.97 8.28
C PHE A 129 -4.00 8.26 9.65
N GLN A 130 -3.60 8.98 10.72
CA GLN A 130 -3.46 8.39 12.04
C GLN A 130 -4.75 7.76 12.57
N LYS A 131 -5.89 8.43 12.36
CA LYS A 131 -7.18 7.91 12.81
C LYS A 131 -7.52 6.62 12.07
N THR A 132 -7.48 6.65 10.75
CA THR A 132 -7.82 5.52 9.88
C THR A 132 -6.91 4.34 10.13
N PHE A 133 -5.58 4.58 10.19
CA PHE A 133 -4.60 3.56 10.51
C PHE A 133 -4.85 2.89 11.87
N THR A 134 -5.14 3.68 12.92
CA THR A 134 -5.40 3.17 14.27
C THR A 134 -6.69 2.34 14.30
N GLU A 135 -7.76 2.80 13.66
CA GLU A 135 -9.04 2.09 13.58
C GLU A 135 -8.87 0.75 12.85
N THR A 136 -8.20 0.75 11.69
CA THR A 136 -7.93 -0.47 10.92
C THR A 136 -7.04 -1.44 11.71
N LYS A 137 -5.98 -0.93 12.36
CA LYS A 137 -5.11 -1.74 13.22
C LYS A 137 -5.88 -2.41 14.35
N THR A 138 -6.78 -1.70 15.01
CA THR A 138 -7.59 -2.25 16.10
C THR A 138 -8.42 -3.44 15.61
N VAL A 139 -9.09 -3.32 14.46
CA VAL A 139 -9.86 -4.41 13.85
C VAL A 139 -8.97 -5.61 13.54
N VAL A 140 -7.78 -5.39 12.97
CA VAL A 140 -6.81 -6.46 12.66
C VAL A 140 -6.35 -7.16 13.95
N ASP A 141 -6.01 -6.40 14.99
CA ASP A 141 -5.53 -6.94 16.27
C ASP A 141 -6.65 -7.75 16.97
N GLU A 142 -7.90 -7.30 16.92
CA GLU A 142 -9.06 -8.03 17.45
C GLU A 142 -9.24 -9.37 16.73
N HIS A 143 -9.18 -9.39 15.40
CA HIS A 143 -9.27 -10.62 14.60
C HIS A 143 -8.12 -11.59 14.88
N LEU A 144 -6.88 -11.09 15.01
CA LEU A 144 -5.73 -11.92 15.33
C LEU A 144 -5.83 -12.53 16.75
N ASN A 145 -6.32 -11.75 17.72
CA ASN A 145 -6.50 -12.21 19.09
C ASN A 145 -7.68 -13.20 19.22
N ALA A 146 -8.78 -12.98 18.50
CA ALA A 146 -9.89 -13.94 18.45
C ALA A 146 -9.41 -15.30 17.91
N ASN A 147 -8.62 -15.29 16.84
CA ASN A 147 -8.04 -16.51 16.26
C ASN A 147 -7.02 -17.21 17.18
N LYS A 148 -6.25 -16.46 17.98
CA LYS A 148 -5.34 -17.05 18.99
C LYS A 148 -6.11 -17.76 20.09
N ASN A 149 -7.21 -17.19 20.56
CA ASN A 149 -8.04 -17.78 21.60
C ASN A 149 -8.77 -19.05 21.12
N LEU A 150 -9.15 -19.12 19.85
CA LEU A 150 -9.72 -20.31 19.23
C LEU A 150 -8.69 -21.45 19.08
N ASN A 151 -7.41 -21.12 18.89
CA ASN A 151 -6.34 -22.09 18.71
C ASN A 151 -5.80 -22.68 20.02
N SER A 152 -6.11 -22.08 21.18
CA SER A 152 -5.68 -22.63 22.48
C SER A 152 -6.47 -23.88 22.91
N ASP A 153 -7.65 -24.12 22.32
CA ASP A 153 -8.52 -25.21 22.72
C ASP A 153 -8.67 -26.38 21.72
N ASN A 154 -8.07 -26.32 20.50
CA ASN A 154 -8.26 -27.45 19.60
C ASN A 154 -7.20 -27.57 18.51
N SER A 155 -6.42 -28.66 18.53
CA SER A 155 -5.49 -29.06 17.45
C SER A 155 -6.19 -29.34 16.10
N ASN A 156 -7.51 -29.34 16.05
CA ASN A 156 -8.33 -29.49 14.86
C ASN A 156 -8.54 -28.18 14.07
N SER A 157 -8.36 -27.02 14.72
CA SER A 157 -8.59 -25.70 14.09
C SER A 157 -7.57 -25.37 13.00
N ILE A 158 -6.32 -25.83 13.14
CA ILE A 158 -5.28 -25.65 12.12
C ILE A 158 -5.66 -26.37 10.80
N LYS A 159 -6.32 -27.54 10.89
CA LYS A 159 -6.80 -28.28 9.72
C LYS A 159 -7.93 -27.52 9.00
N ILE A 160 -8.79 -26.84 9.73
CA ILE A 160 -9.93 -26.08 9.17
C ILE A 160 -9.43 -24.85 8.43
N ILE A 161 -8.46 -24.11 8.97
CA ILE A 161 -7.86 -22.94 8.30
C ILE A 161 -7.12 -23.37 7.01
N GLY A 162 -6.39 -24.49 7.05
CA GLY A 162 -5.76 -25.07 5.86
C GLY A 162 -6.77 -25.45 4.77
N ILE A 163 -7.93 -25.99 5.16
CA ILE A 163 -9.02 -26.35 4.23
C ILE A 163 -9.66 -25.10 3.62
N ILE A 164 -9.92 -24.07 4.39
CA ILE A 164 -10.50 -22.80 3.88
C ILE A 164 -9.55 -22.12 2.90
N LEU A 165 -8.27 -22.01 3.23
CA LEU A 165 -7.24 -21.49 2.31
C LEU A 165 -7.12 -22.33 1.02
N GLY A 166 -7.20 -23.66 1.15
CA GLY A 166 -7.20 -24.57 0.01
C GLY A 166 -8.41 -24.35 -0.91
N ILE A 167 -9.60 -24.16 -0.35
CA ILE A 167 -10.84 -23.92 -1.12
C ILE A 167 -10.77 -22.59 -1.87
N VAL A 168 -10.24 -21.52 -1.25
CA VAL A 168 -10.08 -20.21 -1.89
C VAL A 168 -9.09 -20.30 -3.05
N LEU A 169 -7.95 -20.97 -2.87
CA LEU A 169 -6.97 -21.16 -3.96
C LEU A 169 -7.55 -21.98 -5.13
N ILE A 170 -8.29 -23.06 -4.83
CA ILE A 170 -8.97 -23.86 -5.85
C ILE A 170 -10.02 -23.02 -6.59
N GLY A 171 -10.78 -22.20 -5.88
CA GLY A 171 -11.77 -21.28 -6.47
C GLY A 171 -11.13 -20.29 -7.45
N ILE A 172 -9.98 -19.72 -7.11
CA ILE A 172 -9.23 -18.80 -7.98
C ILE A 172 -8.72 -19.52 -9.23
N VAL A 173 -8.22 -20.76 -9.08
CA VAL A 173 -7.72 -21.56 -10.22
C VAL A 173 -8.87 -21.95 -11.17
N ILE A 174 -9.99 -22.39 -10.62
CA ILE A 174 -11.19 -22.75 -11.43
C ILE A 174 -11.74 -21.50 -12.15
N TRP A 175 -11.81 -20.37 -11.46
CA TRP A 175 -12.26 -19.12 -12.06
C TRP A 175 -11.37 -18.66 -13.23
N LYS A 176 -10.03 -18.80 -13.10
CA LYS A 176 -9.09 -18.52 -14.19
C LYS A 176 -9.21 -19.50 -15.36
N LEU A 177 -9.60 -20.76 -15.12
CA LEU A 177 -9.78 -21.77 -16.18
C LEU A 177 -11.09 -21.56 -16.96
N ILE A 178 -12.15 -21.05 -16.29
CA ILE A 178 -13.45 -20.78 -16.93
C ILE A 178 -13.43 -19.48 -17.77
N LYS A 179 -12.54 -18.52 -17.42
CA LYS A 179 -12.38 -17.26 -18.17
C LYS A 179 -11.39 -17.34 -19.36
N ARG A 180 -10.84 -18.51 -19.65
CA ARG A 180 -10.02 -18.79 -20.83
C ARG A 180 -10.85 -19.44 -21.94
#